data_8b6291762ae7eacd7d47a534b601e68b
#
_entry.id   8b6291762ae7eacd7d47a534b601e68b
#
_cell.length_a   1.000
_cell.length_b   1.000
_cell.length_c   1.000
_cell.angle_alpha   90.00
_cell.angle_beta   90.00
_cell.angle_gamma   90.00
#
_symmetry.space_group_name_H-M   'P 1'
#
loop_
_entity.id
_entity.type
_entity.pdbx_description
1 polymer ?
#
loop_
_entity_poly.entity_id
_entity_poly.type
_entity_poly.pdbx_seq_one_letter_code
_entity_poly.pdbx_strand_id
1 'polypeptide(L)'
;MAAPAIQLDHVTFQYDSQAEPTLHDINLTIQPGEKVLIVGPSGSGKSTLGNLINGLIPHAFPGKLSGTVKVNGNVVQDQSLAALSLNVGTVLQDPDAQFVALTAGEDIAFALENSAVAPSEMHTRVKKWAERLKIGDLLAQAPQSLSGGQKQRVAMAGVLIDEGDILLFDEPLASLDPATGEASVALIDELHQTYHVTEVIIEHRLEDVLRRPVDRVVVMADGRIAADDTPEALLRGQLLQKIGLREPLYLEAAEFAGIDLKQATRLANLETFDAPNLGAKLAAFTTEAPKTVADQPQTPLLTVAGLQFTYPKGRQIFTDLNLTLHHGEMVALVGRNGVGKSTLSHLIAGFLNPNAGQITLEGEDLATWSVKERADKIGYILQDPNQMISKHLIFDEVALGPRLRGWDEDRVKSAVLSALKVCGLYPFRSWPINALSYGQKKRVTIAAILVLEPALMILDEPTAGQDWRHFTDMMRFLTKLNDQGITMMLITHDMHLMLEYAQRAIVLGDGGVLMDATPAAVLTNPDVIQHASLAQPSLYRLAKRLNLDPLAFTQAVIDQERRVRQ
;
A
#
# COMPACT_ATOMS: atom_id res chain seq x y z
N MET A 1 17.74 -36.74 -5.43
CA MET A 1 17.15 -35.51 -4.89
C MET A 1 15.85 -35.28 -5.65
N ALA A 2 14.81 -34.81 -5.01
CA ALA A 2 13.58 -34.39 -5.70
C ALA A 2 13.91 -33.26 -6.68
N ALA A 3 13.15 -33.16 -7.79
CA ALA A 3 13.31 -32.03 -8.71
C ALA A 3 12.91 -30.73 -7.99
N PRO A 4 13.57 -29.58 -8.28
CA PRO A 4 13.14 -28.28 -7.75
C PRO A 4 11.70 -27.98 -8.15
N ALA A 5 10.96 -27.30 -7.27
CA ALA A 5 9.61 -26.83 -7.60
C ALA A 5 9.67 -25.77 -8.71
N ILE A 6 10.63 -24.84 -8.62
CA ILE A 6 10.85 -23.79 -9.62
C ILE A 6 12.35 -23.71 -9.91
N GLN A 7 12.71 -23.64 -11.19
CA GLN A 7 14.09 -23.43 -11.64
C GLN A 7 14.14 -22.46 -12.82
N LEU A 8 14.88 -21.39 -12.66
CA LEU A 8 15.26 -20.45 -13.73
C LEU A 8 16.76 -20.57 -13.96
N ASP A 9 17.18 -20.77 -15.21
CA ASP A 9 18.57 -20.97 -15.61
C ASP A 9 18.93 -20.00 -16.74
N HIS A 10 19.77 -19.02 -16.43
CA HIS A 10 20.22 -17.94 -17.32
C HIS A 10 19.09 -17.22 -18.04
N VAL A 11 17.98 -16.91 -17.32
CA VAL A 11 16.77 -16.35 -17.91
C VAL A 11 16.93 -14.84 -18.14
N THR A 12 16.75 -14.43 -19.40
CA THR A 12 16.64 -13.02 -19.82
C THR A 12 15.34 -12.85 -20.58
N PHE A 13 14.57 -11.81 -20.23
CA PHE A 13 13.29 -11.54 -20.88
C PHE A 13 13.11 -10.07 -21.23
N GLN A 14 12.64 -9.82 -22.46
CA GLN A 14 12.30 -8.50 -22.99
C GLN A 14 10.90 -8.52 -23.58
N TYR A 15 10.01 -7.66 -23.08
CA TYR A 15 8.70 -7.46 -23.71
C TYR A 15 8.85 -6.86 -25.11
N ASP A 16 7.98 -7.24 -26.04
CA ASP A 16 7.98 -6.68 -27.42
C ASP A 16 7.73 -5.16 -27.44
N SER A 17 7.05 -4.64 -26.41
CA SER A 17 6.77 -3.21 -26.24
C SER A 17 7.92 -2.40 -25.65
N GLN A 18 9.03 -3.04 -25.24
CA GLN A 18 10.16 -2.40 -24.57
C GLN A 18 11.42 -2.47 -25.40
N ALA A 19 12.25 -1.42 -25.30
CA ALA A 19 13.53 -1.35 -25.99
C ALA A 19 14.63 -2.20 -25.33
N GLU A 20 14.55 -2.39 -24.02
CA GLU A 20 15.54 -3.10 -23.20
C GLU A 20 14.90 -4.28 -22.46
N PRO A 21 15.69 -5.32 -22.14
CA PRO A 21 15.20 -6.41 -21.30
C PRO A 21 14.72 -5.96 -19.94
N THR A 22 13.64 -6.57 -19.46
CA THR A 22 13.13 -6.37 -18.09
C THR A 22 13.82 -7.27 -17.07
N LEU A 23 14.24 -8.47 -17.51
CA LEU A 23 15.02 -9.40 -16.69
C LEU A 23 16.33 -9.74 -17.38
N HIS A 24 17.41 -9.82 -16.60
CA HIS A 24 18.77 -10.02 -17.08
C HIS A 24 19.43 -11.16 -16.32
N ASP A 25 19.68 -12.29 -17.01
CA ASP A 25 20.47 -13.41 -16.51
C ASP A 25 20.03 -13.91 -15.13
N ILE A 26 18.73 -14.16 -14.98
CA ILE A 26 18.14 -14.65 -13.73
C ILE A 26 18.49 -16.11 -13.52
N ASN A 27 19.09 -16.42 -12.40
CA ASN A 27 19.38 -17.77 -11.92
C ASN A 27 18.71 -17.93 -10.55
N LEU A 28 17.67 -18.79 -10.46
CA LEU A 28 16.88 -18.98 -9.24
C LEU A 28 16.41 -20.43 -9.14
N THR A 29 16.59 -21.03 -7.99
CA THR A 29 16.08 -22.38 -7.71
C THR A 29 15.30 -22.36 -6.41
N ILE A 30 14.03 -22.80 -6.43
CA ILE A 30 13.16 -22.89 -5.26
C ILE A 30 12.83 -24.38 -5.05
N GLN A 31 13.04 -24.85 -3.83
CA GLN A 31 12.81 -26.25 -3.49
C GLN A 31 11.34 -26.52 -3.15
N PRO A 32 10.84 -27.75 -3.30
CA PRO A 32 9.51 -28.12 -2.85
C PRO A 32 9.30 -27.82 -1.35
N GLY A 33 8.18 -27.19 -1.01
CA GLY A 33 7.85 -26.81 0.35
C GLY A 33 8.62 -25.61 0.91
N GLU A 34 9.40 -24.87 0.08
CA GLU A 34 10.11 -23.67 0.48
C GLU A 34 9.17 -22.45 0.43
N LYS A 35 9.27 -21.56 1.42
CA LYS A 35 8.56 -20.28 1.47
C LYS A 35 9.54 -19.14 1.16
N VAL A 36 9.41 -18.58 -0.04
CA VAL A 36 10.33 -17.56 -0.56
C VAL A 36 9.63 -16.22 -0.69
N LEU A 37 10.24 -15.19 -0.12
CA LEU A 37 9.80 -13.80 -0.29
C LEU A 37 10.67 -13.11 -1.35
N ILE A 38 10.03 -12.57 -2.40
CA ILE A 38 10.69 -11.79 -3.44
C ILE A 38 10.40 -10.31 -3.19
N VAL A 39 11.44 -9.53 -2.92
CA VAL A 39 11.35 -8.08 -2.68
C VAL A 39 12.17 -7.30 -3.70
N GLY A 40 11.87 -6.02 -3.86
CA GLY A 40 12.62 -5.14 -4.76
C GLY A 40 11.84 -3.86 -5.05
N PRO A 41 12.50 -2.80 -5.56
CA PRO A 41 11.85 -1.58 -5.99
C PRO A 41 10.82 -1.82 -7.09
N SER A 42 9.91 -0.86 -7.30
CA SER A 42 8.99 -0.89 -8.43
C SER A 42 9.77 -0.89 -9.75
N GLY A 43 9.34 -1.72 -10.70
CA GLY A 43 10.04 -1.89 -11.96
C GLY A 43 11.30 -2.76 -11.90
N SER A 44 11.64 -3.38 -10.77
CA SER A 44 12.78 -4.30 -10.68
C SER A 44 12.55 -5.66 -11.34
N GLY A 45 11.36 -5.92 -11.90
CA GLY A 45 11.05 -7.16 -12.62
C GLY A 45 10.34 -8.25 -11.80
N LYS A 46 9.91 -7.98 -10.55
CA LYS A 46 9.25 -8.99 -9.68
C LYS A 46 8.01 -9.63 -10.32
N SER A 47 7.05 -8.84 -10.78
CA SER A 47 5.83 -9.36 -11.41
C SER A 47 6.15 -10.04 -12.76
N THR A 48 7.19 -9.59 -13.48
CA THR A 48 7.69 -10.28 -14.69
C THR A 48 8.24 -11.67 -14.32
N LEU A 49 8.97 -11.77 -13.20
CA LEU A 49 9.44 -13.05 -12.67
C LEU A 49 8.27 -13.96 -12.26
N GLY A 50 7.25 -13.40 -11.59
CA GLY A 50 6.00 -14.12 -11.29
C GLY A 50 5.30 -14.64 -12.55
N ASN A 51 5.22 -13.80 -13.60
CA ASN A 51 4.61 -14.17 -14.89
C ASN A 51 5.39 -15.24 -15.66
N LEU A 52 6.69 -15.39 -15.45
CA LEU A 52 7.46 -16.51 -15.95
C LEU A 52 7.13 -17.81 -15.20
N ILE A 53 6.95 -17.73 -13.89
CA ILE A 53 6.66 -18.89 -13.04
C ILE A 53 5.26 -19.44 -13.32
N ASN A 54 4.25 -18.58 -13.46
CA ASN A 54 2.88 -19.00 -13.73
C ASN A 54 2.56 -19.22 -15.22
N GLY A 55 3.54 -18.98 -16.11
CA GLY A 55 3.41 -19.21 -17.54
C GLY A 55 2.66 -18.15 -18.32
N LEU A 56 2.25 -17.03 -17.71
CA LEU A 56 1.71 -15.90 -18.48
C LEU A 56 2.75 -15.35 -19.47
N ILE A 57 4.02 -15.50 -19.17
CA ILE A 57 5.11 -15.35 -20.14
C ILE A 57 5.57 -16.78 -20.53
N PRO A 58 5.59 -17.13 -21.83
CA PRO A 58 5.35 -16.28 -23.01
C PRO A 58 3.89 -16.29 -23.52
N HIS A 59 2.97 -16.99 -22.90
CA HIS A 59 1.67 -17.32 -23.49
C HIS A 59 0.70 -16.12 -23.61
N ALA A 60 0.66 -15.24 -22.62
CA ALA A 60 -0.20 -14.05 -22.60
C ALA A 60 0.59 -12.75 -22.85
N PHE A 61 1.83 -12.71 -22.42
CA PHE A 61 2.72 -11.57 -22.60
C PHE A 61 3.86 -11.95 -23.58
N PRO A 62 3.76 -11.54 -24.86
CA PRO A 62 4.76 -11.85 -25.85
C PRO A 62 6.07 -11.06 -25.63
N GLY A 63 7.17 -11.69 -25.98
CA GLY A 63 8.50 -11.10 -25.84
C GLY A 63 9.63 -12.07 -26.20
N LYS A 64 10.85 -11.58 -26.08
CA LYS A 64 12.05 -12.37 -26.33
C LYS A 64 12.51 -13.01 -25.02
N LEU A 65 12.38 -14.33 -24.93
CA LEU A 65 12.82 -15.13 -23.79
C LEU A 65 14.06 -15.95 -24.18
N SER A 66 15.11 -15.87 -23.38
CA SER A 66 16.28 -16.76 -23.46
C SER A 66 16.53 -17.40 -22.10
N GLY A 67 17.26 -18.50 -22.06
CA GLY A 67 17.40 -19.33 -20.88
C GLY A 67 16.23 -20.33 -20.74
N THR A 68 16.12 -20.96 -19.58
CA THR A 68 15.13 -22.00 -19.33
C THR A 68 14.38 -21.76 -18.03
N VAL A 69 13.04 -21.84 -18.09
CA VAL A 69 12.16 -21.81 -16.90
C VAL A 69 11.52 -23.17 -16.76
N LYS A 70 11.62 -23.78 -15.58
CA LYS A 70 11.00 -25.07 -15.25
C LYS A 70 10.14 -24.96 -14.00
N VAL A 71 8.99 -25.61 -14.03
CA VAL A 71 8.08 -25.82 -12.91
C VAL A 71 7.88 -27.31 -12.74
N ASN A 72 8.13 -27.83 -11.55
CA ASN A 72 8.12 -29.27 -11.25
C ASN A 72 8.93 -30.11 -12.27
N GLY A 73 10.08 -29.57 -12.71
CA GLY A 73 10.99 -30.19 -13.69
C GLY A 73 10.56 -30.06 -15.15
N ASN A 74 9.37 -29.56 -15.46
CA ASN A 74 8.86 -29.38 -16.82
C ASN A 74 9.12 -27.96 -17.33
N VAL A 75 9.54 -27.83 -18.59
CA VAL A 75 9.82 -26.52 -19.23
C VAL A 75 8.49 -25.78 -19.43
N VAL A 76 8.39 -24.54 -18.92
CA VAL A 76 7.18 -23.72 -18.95
C VAL A 76 6.72 -23.43 -20.38
N GLN A 77 7.63 -23.15 -21.29
CA GLN A 77 7.33 -22.84 -22.68
C GLN A 77 6.67 -24.00 -23.44
N ASP A 78 6.89 -25.24 -22.98
CA ASP A 78 6.38 -26.46 -23.61
C ASP A 78 5.02 -26.89 -23.05
N GLN A 79 4.52 -26.21 -22.01
CA GLN A 79 3.25 -26.51 -21.34
C GLN A 79 2.16 -25.52 -21.75
N SER A 80 0.90 -25.95 -21.79
CA SER A 80 -0.25 -25.04 -21.92
C SER A 80 -0.48 -24.30 -20.59
N LEU A 81 -1.10 -23.10 -20.66
CA LEU A 81 -1.53 -22.38 -19.45
C LEU A 81 -2.42 -23.22 -18.55
N ALA A 82 -3.33 -24.02 -19.14
CA ALA A 82 -4.20 -24.90 -18.37
C ALA A 82 -3.42 -26.01 -17.61
N ALA A 83 -2.33 -26.53 -18.18
CA ALA A 83 -1.49 -27.50 -17.47
C ALA A 83 -0.64 -26.84 -16.37
N LEU A 84 -0.19 -25.61 -16.59
CA LEU A 84 0.56 -24.84 -15.60
C LEU A 84 -0.31 -24.40 -14.44
N SER A 85 -1.56 -23.98 -14.69
CA SER A 85 -2.48 -23.54 -13.63
C SER A 85 -2.82 -24.62 -12.62
N LEU A 86 -2.75 -25.91 -13.01
CA LEU A 86 -2.91 -27.03 -12.08
C LEU A 86 -1.71 -27.19 -11.12
N ASN A 87 -0.54 -26.65 -11.46
CA ASN A 87 0.67 -26.73 -10.64
C ASN A 87 0.92 -25.42 -9.86
N VAL A 88 0.63 -24.28 -10.49
CA VAL A 88 0.89 -22.94 -9.94
C VAL A 88 -0.40 -22.16 -9.78
N GLY A 89 -0.89 -22.11 -8.56
CA GLY A 89 -2.00 -21.24 -8.20
C GLY A 89 -1.51 -19.80 -7.99
N THR A 90 -2.13 -18.80 -8.65
CA THR A 90 -1.73 -17.40 -8.53
C THR A 90 -2.83 -16.56 -7.91
N VAL A 91 -2.51 -15.84 -6.83
CA VAL A 91 -3.37 -14.80 -6.26
C VAL A 91 -2.84 -13.45 -6.74
N LEU A 92 -3.68 -12.71 -7.49
CA LEU A 92 -3.32 -11.44 -8.10
C LEU A 92 -3.35 -10.28 -7.10
N GLN A 93 -2.62 -9.22 -7.42
CA GLN A 93 -2.59 -7.95 -6.66
C GLN A 93 -3.98 -7.32 -6.51
N ASP A 94 -4.78 -7.34 -7.57
CA ASP A 94 -6.17 -6.89 -7.57
C ASP A 94 -7.12 -8.10 -7.62
N PRO A 95 -7.75 -8.48 -6.49
CA PRO A 95 -8.73 -9.56 -6.47
C PRO A 95 -9.94 -9.32 -7.39
N ASP A 96 -10.33 -8.06 -7.62
CA ASP A 96 -11.47 -7.74 -8.49
C ASP A 96 -11.19 -8.12 -9.96
N ALA A 97 -9.93 -8.07 -10.38
CA ALA A 97 -9.51 -8.52 -11.71
C ALA A 97 -9.52 -10.06 -11.87
N GLN A 98 -9.60 -10.80 -10.75
CA GLN A 98 -9.60 -12.26 -10.73
C GLN A 98 -11.00 -12.86 -10.79
N PHE A 99 -12.03 -12.12 -10.33
CA PHE A 99 -13.41 -12.62 -10.28
C PHE A 99 -14.08 -12.63 -11.64
N VAL A 100 -14.67 -13.78 -11.99
CA VAL A 100 -15.37 -14.00 -13.27
C VAL A 100 -16.85 -14.40 -13.08
N ALA A 101 -17.23 -14.91 -11.92
CA ALA A 101 -18.56 -15.44 -11.63
C ALA A 101 -19.49 -14.42 -10.96
N LEU A 102 -20.79 -14.74 -10.89
CA LEU A 102 -21.80 -13.88 -10.26
C LEU A 102 -21.82 -13.99 -8.74
N THR A 103 -21.45 -15.16 -8.21
CA THR A 103 -21.39 -15.42 -6.78
C THR A 103 -20.00 -15.92 -6.37
N ALA A 104 -19.63 -15.71 -5.12
CA ALA A 104 -18.37 -16.19 -4.57
C ALA A 104 -18.25 -17.74 -4.65
N GLY A 105 -19.34 -18.47 -4.48
CA GLY A 105 -19.34 -19.92 -4.58
C GLY A 105 -19.10 -20.42 -6.00
N GLU A 106 -19.70 -19.78 -7.00
CA GLU A 106 -19.45 -20.07 -8.41
C GLU A 106 -18.01 -19.71 -8.81
N ASP A 107 -17.50 -18.61 -8.30
CA ASP A 107 -16.12 -18.19 -8.58
C ASP A 107 -15.08 -19.20 -8.04
N ILE A 108 -15.28 -19.67 -6.82
CA ILE A 108 -14.46 -20.73 -6.23
C ILE A 108 -14.56 -22.04 -7.05
N ALA A 109 -15.74 -22.38 -7.56
CA ALA A 109 -15.96 -23.59 -8.35
C ALA A 109 -15.36 -23.52 -9.76
N PHE A 110 -15.08 -22.34 -10.29
CA PHE A 110 -14.74 -22.08 -11.69
C PHE A 110 -13.56 -22.94 -12.21
N ALA A 111 -12.53 -23.14 -11.42
CA ALA A 111 -11.40 -23.97 -11.80
C ALA A 111 -11.80 -25.44 -11.96
N LEU A 112 -12.67 -25.95 -11.08
CA LEU A 112 -13.21 -27.31 -11.16
C LEU A 112 -14.16 -27.52 -12.33
N GLU A 113 -14.94 -26.49 -12.71
CA GLU A 113 -15.78 -26.51 -13.90
C GLU A 113 -14.93 -26.66 -15.17
N ASN A 114 -13.84 -25.88 -15.26
CA ASN A 114 -12.88 -25.98 -16.37
C ASN A 114 -12.22 -27.36 -16.47
N SER A 115 -12.05 -28.04 -15.33
CA SER A 115 -11.52 -29.40 -15.23
C SER A 115 -12.58 -30.48 -15.40
N ALA A 116 -13.85 -30.12 -15.73
CA ALA A 116 -15.00 -31.02 -15.90
C ALA A 116 -15.24 -31.93 -14.68
N VAL A 117 -15.01 -31.47 -13.47
CA VAL A 117 -15.29 -32.17 -12.22
C VAL A 117 -16.80 -32.36 -12.03
N ALA A 118 -17.24 -33.49 -11.49
CA ALA A 118 -18.67 -33.76 -11.27
C ALA A 118 -19.29 -32.75 -10.27
N PRO A 119 -20.53 -32.23 -10.49
CA PRO A 119 -21.15 -31.22 -9.64
C PRO A 119 -21.19 -31.56 -8.16
N SER A 120 -21.44 -32.82 -7.79
CA SER A 120 -21.46 -33.26 -6.40
C SER A 120 -20.10 -33.15 -5.71
N GLU A 121 -19.02 -33.42 -6.45
CA GLU A 121 -17.66 -33.24 -5.97
C GLU A 121 -17.28 -31.76 -5.87
N MET A 122 -17.65 -30.95 -6.87
CA MET A 122 -17.45 -29.50 -6.82
C MET A 122 -18.07 -28.89 -5.56
N HIS A 123 -19.33 -29.18 -5.29
CA HIS A 123 -20.01 -28.70 -4.07
C HIS A 123 -19.28 -29.12 -2.79
N THR A 124 -18.78 -30.34 -2.74
CA THR A 124 -18.04 -30.85 -1.59
C THR A 124 -16.72 -30.10 -1.38
N ARG A 125 -15.95 -29.89 -2.46
CA ARG A 125 -14.67 -29.15 -2.41
C ARG A 125 -14.88 -27.68 -2.07
N VAL A 126 -15.84 -27.01 -2.71
CA VAL A 126 -16.19 -25.61 -2.42
C VAL A 126 -16.56 -25.43 -0.94
N LYS A 127 -17.42 -26.31 -0.40
CA LYS A 127 -17.79 -26.27 1.02
C LYS A 127 -16.57 -26.48 1.93
N LYS A 128 -15.72 -27.47 1.64
CA LYS A 128 -14.48 -27.74 2.38
C LYS A 128 -13.58 -26.51 2.48
N TRP A 129 -13.32 -25.83 1.36
CA TRP A 129 -12.46 -24.64 1.34
C TRP A 129 -13.13 -23.41 1.93
N ALA A 130 -14.44 -23.24 1.74
CA ALA A 130 -15.22 -22.18 2.34
C ALA A 130 -15.23 -22.25 3.89
N GLU A 131 -15.34 -23.45 4.45
CA GLU A 131 -15.26 -23.67 5.90
C GLU A 131 -13.85 -23.34 6.43
N ARG A 132 -12.79 -23.80 5.75
CA ARG A 132 -11.40 -23.56 6.12
C ARG A 132 -11.03 -22.08 6.12
N LEU A 133 -11.47 -21.35 5.09
CA LEU A 133 -11.18 -19.91 4.94
C LEU A 133 -12.22 -19.03 5.64
N LYS A 134 -13.20 -19.62 6.35
CA LYS A 134 -14.25 -18.93 7.11
C LYS A 134 -15.06 -17.96 6.23
N ILE A 135 -15.45 -18.42 5.04
CA ILE A 135 -16.23 -17.67 4.03
C ILE A 135 -17.55 -18.38 3.66
N GLY A 136 -18.00 -19.36 4.46
CA GLY A 136 -19.22 -20.12 4.19
C GLY A 136 -20.46 -19.26 3.98
N ASP A 137 -20.61 -18.20 4.79
CA ASP A 137 -21.73 -17.24 4.72
C ASP A 137 -21.66 -16.31 3.49
N LEU A 138 -20.54 -16.31 2.77
CA LEU A 138 -20.31 -15.41 1.62
C LEU A 138 -20.61 -16.09 0.28
N LEU A 139 -20.77 -17.41 0.23
CA LEU A 139 -20.87 -18.18 -1.02
C LEU A 139 -21.98 -17.72 -1.95
N ALA A 140 -23.10 -17.21 -1.42
CA ALA A 140 -24.23 -16.70 -2.19
C ALA A 140 -24.12 -15.20 -2.54
N GLN A 141 -23.08 -14.52 -2.08
CA GLN A 141 -22.91 -13.09 -2.31
C GLN A 141 -22.14 -12.82 -3.59
N ALA A 142 -22.44 -11.69 -4.23
CA ALA A 142 -21.66 -11.23 -5.39
C ALA A 142 -20.28 -10.75 -4.93
N PRO A 143 -19.17 -11.12 -5.62
CA PRO A 143 -17.82 -10.71 -5.27
C PRO A 143 -17.66 -9.19 -5.06
N GLN A 144 -18.36 -8.38 -5.87
CA GLN A 144 -18.30 -6.92 -5.78
C GLN A 144 -18.88 -6.35 -4.47
N SER A 145 -19.72 -7.11 -3.77
CA SER A 145 -20.31 -6.71 -2.48
C SER A 145 -19.43 -7.03 -1.27
N LEU A 146 -18.36 -7.79 -1.49
CA LEU A 146 -17.46 -8.24 -0.43
C LEU A 146 -16.44 -7.17 -0.04
N SER A 147 -16.01 -7.18 1.23
CA SER A 147 -14.86 -6.37 1.66
C SER A 147 -13.55 -6.88 1.06
N GLY A 148 -12.50 -6.05 1.03
CA GLY A 148 -11.20 -6.44 0.47
C GLY A 148 -10.63 -7.75 1.05
N GLY A 149 -10.67 -7.93 2.37
CA GLY A 149 -10.22 -9.17 3.01
C GLY A 149 -11.13 -10.38 2.73
N GLN A 150 -12.44 -10.16 2.53
CA GLN A 150 -13.35 -11.23 2.09
C GLN A 150 -13.07 -11.63 0.64
N LYS A 151 -12.87 -10.65 -0.25
CA LYS A 151 -12.48 -10.87 -1.64
C LYS A 151 -11.19 -11.70 -1.74
N GLN A 152 -10.18 -11.34 -0.96
CA GLN A 152 -8.92 -12.07 -0.96
C GLN A 152 -9.08 -13.52 -0.50
N ARG A 153 -9.88 -13.80 0.55
CA ARG A 153 -10.17 -15.16 0.99
C ARG A 153 -10.92 -15.97 -0.05
N VAL A 154 -11.85 -15.35 -0.78
CA VAL A 154 -12.56 -16.00 -1.89
C VAL A 154 -11.59 -16.30 -3.04
N ALA A 155 -10.74 -15.34 -3.44
CA ALA A 155 -9.72 -15.55 -4.45
C ALA A 155 -8.74 -16.66 -4.05
N MET A 156 -8.28 -16.69 -2.79
CA MET A 156 -7.47 -17.79 -2.26
C MET A 156 -8.20 -19.14 -2.33
N ALA A 157 -9.50 -19.18 -1.99
CA ALA A 157 -10.28 -20.42 -2.10
C ALA A 157 -10.32 -20.94 -3.53
N GLY A 158 -10.54 -20.06 -4.52
CA GLY A 158 -10.56 -20.39 -5.94
C GLY A 158 -9.22 -20.91 -6.47
N VAL A 159 -8.11 -20.43 -5.89
CA VAL A 159 -6.76 -20.90 -6.23
C VAL A 159 -6.42 -22.23 -5.54
N LEU A 160 -6.80 -22.38 -4.27
CA LEU A 160 -6.48 -23.55 -3.47
C LEU A 160 -7.34 -24.80 -3.81
N ILE A 161 -8.46 -24.60 -4.50
CA ILE A 161 -9.41 -25.69 -4.79
C ILE A 161 -8.83 -26.75 -5.73
N ASP A 162 -7.86 -26.38 -6.56
CA ASP A 162 -7.13 -27.30 -7.45
C ASP A 162 -6.03 -28.10 -6.72
N GLU A 163 -5.73 -27.75 -5.46
CA GLU A 163 -4.71 -28.41 -4.64
C GLU A 163 -3.33 -28.45 -5.33
N GLY A 164 -2.94 -27.38 -6.06
CA GLY A 164 -1.64 -27.25 -6.70
C GLY A 164 -0.48 -27.16 -5.69
N ASP A 165 0.72 -27.56 -6.10
CA ASP A 165 1.91 -27.67 -5.24
C ASP A 165 2.60 -26.32 -4.98
N ILE A 166 2.33 -25.30 -5.80
CA ILE A 166 2.98 -24.00 -5.76
C ILE A 166 1.93 -22.89 -5.67
N LEU A 167 2.08 -21.99 -4.72
CA LEU A 167 1.27 -20.80 -4.56
C LEU A 167 2.11 -19.55 -4.82
N LEU A 168 1.69 -18.74 -5.76
CA LEU A 168 2.28 -17.46 -6.10
C LEU A 168 1.34 -16.33 -5.64
N PHE A 169 1.83 -15.47 -4.78
CA PHE A 169 1.13 -14.27 -4.30
C PHE A 169 1.82 -13.04 -4.88
N ASP A 170 1.12 -12.28 -5.75
CA ASP A 170 1.65 -11.04 -6.30
C ASP A 170 1.04 -9.84 -5.57
N GLU A 171 1.81 -9.21 -4.69
CA GLU A 171 1.45 -8.08 -3.81
C GLU A 171 0.13 -8.28 -3.04
N PRO A 172 -0.04 -9.38 -2.29
CA PRO A 172 -1.31 -9.74 -1.65
C PRO A 172 -1.76 -8.73 -0.58
N LEU A 173 -0.92 -7.77 -0.19
CA LEU A 173 -1.23 -6.79 0.86
C LEU A 173 -1.60 -5.41 0.31
N ALA A 174 -1.50 -5.18 -1.01
CA ALA A 174 -1.53 -3.84 -1.62
C ALA A 174 -2.81 -3.03 -1.34
N SER A 175 -3.99 -3.69 -1.30
CA SER A 175 -5.30 -3.01 -1.17
C SER A 175 -5.97 -3.23 0.20
N LEU A 176 -5.24 -3.79 1.17
CA LEU A 176 -5.79 -4.17 2.47
C LEU A 176 -5.49 -3.11 3.53
N ASP A 177 -6.45 -2.91 4.44
CA ASP A 177 -6.16 -2.21 5.67
C ASP A 177 -5.16 -3.03 6.53
N PRO A 178 -4.42 -2.38 7.45
CA PRO A 178 -3.32 -3.03 8.14
C PRO A 178 -3.72 -4.29 8.93
N ALA A 179 -4.86 -4.30 9.58
CA ALA A 179 -5.33 -5.45 10.36
C ALA A 179 -5.71 -6.62 9.44
N THR A 180 -6.37 -6.33 8.30
CA THR A 180 -6.69 -7.32 7.27
C THR A 180 -5.41 -7.87 6.62
N GLY A 181 -4.42 -7.01 6.36
CA GLY A 181 -3.10 -7.43 5.85
C GLY A 181 -2.38 -8.38 6.80
N GLU A 182 -2.37 -8.09 8.10
CA GLU A 182 -1.79 -8.98 9.12
C GLU A 182 -2.51 -10.34 9.16
N ALA A 183 -3.84 -10.34 9.09
CA ALA A 183 -4.65 -11.56 9.02
C ALA A 183 -4.37 -12.36 7.74
N SER A 184 -4.09 -11.68 6.63
CA SER A 184 -3.75 -12.32 5.36
C SER A 184 -2.39 -13.02 5.41
N VAL A 185 -1.36 -12.36 5.95
CA VAL A 185 -0.04 -12.98 6.16
C VAL A 185 -0.13 -14.18 7.10
N ALA A 186 -0.95 -14.09 8.15
CA ALA A 186 -1.19 -15.22 9.05
C ALA A 186 -1.87 -16.38 8.35
N LEU A 187 -2.84 -16.11 7.46
CA LEU A 187 -3.52 -17.14 6.67
C LEU A 187 -2.56 -17.85 5.68
N ILE A 188 -1.74 -17.07 4.97
CA ILE A 188 -0.71 -17.61 4.07
C ILE A 188 0.23 -18.54 4.85
N ASP A 189 0.69 -18.12 6.03
CA ASP A 189 1.55 -18.95 6.89
C ASP A 189 0.85 -20.23 7.37
N GLU A 190 -0.43 -20.16 7.75
CA GLU A 190 -1.24 -21.34 8.14
C GLU A 190 -1.36 -22.34 6.99
N LEU A 191 -1.55 -21.85 5.75
CA LEU A 191 -1.62 -22.71 4.55
C LEU A 191 -0.30 -23.41 4.31
N HIS A 192 0.83 -22.68 4.40
CA HIS A 192 2.15 -23.28 4.26
C HIS A 192 2.41 -24.39 5.29
N GLN A 193 2.16 -24.11 6.56
CA GLN A 193 2.38 -25.07 7.64
C GLN A 193 1.47 -26.31 7.55
N THR A 194 0.23 -26.14 7.05
CA THR A 194 -0.76 -27.20 6.99
C THR A 194 -0.57 -28.10 5.77
N TYR A 195 -0.24 -27.52 4.62
CA TYR A 195 -0.21 -28.24 3.33
C TYR A 195 1.19 -28.46 2.79
N HIS A 196 2.22 -27.84 3.40
CA HIS A 196 3.62 -27.90 2.94
C HIS A 196 3.78 -27.53 1.46
N VAL A 197 2.92 -26.62 0.96
CA VAL A 197 3.01 -26.09 -0.40
C VAL A 197 4.23 -25.17 -0.54
N THR A 198 4.79 -25.12 -1.74
CA THR A 198 5.82 -24.14 -2.07
C THR A 198 5.16 -22.77 -2.19
N GLU A 199 5.65 -21.78 -1.47
CA GLU A 199 5.11 -20.42 -1.50
C GLU A 199 6.10 -19.41 -2.06
N VAL A 200 5.65 -18.64 -3.03
CA VAL A 200 6.38 -17.49 -3.58
C VAL A 200 5.56 -16.23 -3.33
N ILE A 201 6.04 -15.37 -2.46
CA ILE A 201 5.38 -14.11 -2.09
C ILE A 201 6.15 -12.97 -2.71
N ILE A 202 5.56 -12.23 -3.64
CA ILE A 202 6.12 -11.00 -4.19
C ILE A 202 5.53 -9.85 -3.39
N GLU A 203 6.39 -9.10 -2.70
CA GLU A 203 5.96 -7.96 -1.89
C GLU A 203 7.05 -6.89 -1.78
N HIS A 204 6.66 -5.68 -1.46
CA HIS A 204 7.57 -4.60 -1.14
C HIS A 204 7.53 -4.21 0.36
N ARG A 205 6.51 -4.67 1.11
CA ARG A 205 6.35 -4.47 2.55
C ARG A 205 7.04 -5.59 3.33
N LEU A 206 8.37 -5.57 3.36
CA LEU A 206 9.22 -6.59 3.97
C LEU A 206 8.83 -6.87 5.44
N GLU A 207 8.66 -5.82 6.26
CA GLU A 207 8.34 -5.95 7.68
C GLU A 207 7.02 -6.68 7.93
N ASP A 208 6.00 -6.44 7.09
CA ASP A 208 4.70 -7.08 7.26
C ASP A 208 4.76 -8.58 7.00
N VAL A 209 5.49 -9.01 5.97
CA VAL A 209 5.65 -10.44 5.66
C VAL A 209 6.54 -11.13 6.70
N LEU A 210 7.62 -10.48 7.15
CA LEU A 210 8.54 -11.02 8.18
C LEU A 210 7.91 -11.17 9.57
N ARG A 211 6.67 -10.74 9.77
CA ARG A 211 5.90 -11.11 10.98
C ARG A 211 5.69 -12.62 11.10
N ARG A 212 5.83 -13.34 10.00
CA ARG A 212 5.81 -14.80 9.92
C ARG A 212 7.13 -15.31 9.35
N PRO A 213 7.54 -16.54 9.70
CA PRO A 213 8.77 -17.11 9.17
C PRO A 213 8.72 -17.22 7.65
N VAL A 214 9.82 -16.86 6.99
CA VAL A 214 10.13 -17.19 5.59
C VAL A 214 11.51 -17.83 5.55
N ASP A 215 11.70 -18.80 4.65
CA ASP A 215 12.96 -19.53 4.58
C ASP A 215 14.05 -18.68 3.92
N ARG A 216 13.65 -17.90 2.89
CA ARG A 216 14.59 -17.15 2.06
C ARG A 216 13.97 -15.86 1.51
N VAL A 217 14.80 -14.86 1.32
CA VAL A 217 14.43 -13.59 0.69
C VAL A 217 15.29 -13.38 -0.55
N VAL A 218 14.63 -13.26 -1.69
CA VAL A 218 15.25 -12.91 -2.98
C VAL A 218 15.05 -11.41 -3.22
N VAL A 219 16.14 -10.68 -3.35
CA VAL A 219 16.12 -9.24 -3.59
C VAL A 219 16.38 -8.95 -5.05
N MET A 220 15.42 -8.34 -5.72
CA MET A 220 15.53 -7.92 -7.12
C MET A 220 15.86 -6.43 -7.24
N ALA A 221 16.81 -6.10 -8.09
CA ALA A 221 17.14 -4.73 -8.48
C ALA A 221 17.56 -4.69 -9.94
N ASP A 222 17.07 -3.70 -10.69
CA ASP A 222 17.42 -3.46 -12.11
C ASP A 222 17.33 -4.74 -12.99
N GLY A 223 16.27 -5.51 -12.80
CA GLY A 223 16.04 -6.75 -13.54
C GLY A 223 16.98 -7.91 -13.20
N ARG A 224 17.71 -7.85 -12.08
CA ARG A 224 18.67 -8.89 -11.63
C ARG A 224 18.36 -9.30 -10.19
N ILE A 225 18.85 -10.48 -9.80
CA ILE A 225 18.90 -10.87 -8.40
C ILE A 225 20.13 -10.21 -7.76
N ALA A 226 19.87 -9.26 -6.86
CA ALA A 226 20.89 -8.53 -6.11
C ALA A 226 21.35 -9.29 -4.86
N ALA A 227 20.46 -10.08 -4.26
CA ALA A 227 20.76 -11.01 -3.17
C ALA A 227 19.73 -12.15 -3.15
N ASP A 228 20.17 -13.29 -2.64
CA ASP A 228 19.36 -14.48 -2.41
C ASP A 228 19.88 -15.14 -1.13
N ASP A 229 19.23 -14.88 0.01
CA ASP A 229 19.76 -15.25 1.33
C ASP A 229 18.64 -15.42 2.36
N THR A 230 18.99 -15.90 3.53
CA THR A 230 18.08 -15.93 4.68
C THR A 230 17.70 -14.50 5.11
N PRO A 231 16.49 -14.30 5.68
CA PRO A 231 16.10 -12.99 6.22
C PRO A 231 17.12 -12.41 7.20
N GLU A 232 17.68 -13.26 8.06
CA GLU A 232 18.68 -12.89 9.05
C GLU A 232 19.96 -12.33 8.42
N ALA A 233 20.49 -12.98 7.39
CA ALA A 233 21.70 -12.54 6.69
C ALA A 233 21.47 -11.22 5.94
N LEU A 234 20.31 -11.09 5.30
CA LEU A 234 19.91 -9.89 4.58
C LEU A 234 19.80 -8.67 5.49
N LEU A 235 19.10 -8.80 6.63
CA LEU A 235 18.86 -7.71 7.58
C LEU A 235 20.13 -7.30 8.35
N ARG A 236 21.17 -8.14 8.36
CA ARG A 236 22.47 -7.83 8.95
C ARG A 236 23.31 -6.91 8.07
N GLY A 237 22.99 -6.82 6.79
CA GLY A 237 23.69 -6.03 5.79
C GLY A 237 22.96 -4.70 5.52
N GLN A 238 23.64 -3.78 4.81
CA GLN A 238 23.06 -2.49 4.39
C GLN A 238 22.51 -2.53 2.95
N LEU A 239 22.22 -3.72 2.43
CA LEU A 239 21.82 -3.86 1.02
C LEU A 239 20.45 -3.23 0.78
N LEU A 240 19.49 -3.45 1.68
CA LEU A 240 18.12 -2.94 1.55
C LEU A 240 18.10 -1.42 1.39
N GLN A 241 18.78 -0.70 2.27
CA GLN A 241 18.90 0.76 2.20
C GLN A 241 19.53 1.23 0.88
N LYS A 242 20.61 0.55 0.43
CA LYS A 242 21.31 0.91 -0.81
C LYS A 242 20.44 0.79 -2.06
N ILE A 243 19.54 -0.17 -2.10
CA ILE A 243 18.62 -0.39 -3.23
C ILE A 243 17.28 0.32 -3.06
N GLY A 244 17.11 1.08 -1.98
CA GLY A 244 15.88 1.84 -1.70
C GLY A 244 14.72 0.98 -1.22
N LEU A 245 15.00 -0.08 -0.47
CA LEU A 245 14.02 -0.83 0.30
C LEU A 245 14.09 -0.44 1.78
N ARG A 246 12.93 -0.47 2.41
CA ARG A 246 12.82 -0.15 3.83
C ARG A 246 13.22 -1.33 4.69
N GLU A 247 13.98 -1.04 5.73
CA GLU A 247 14.23 -1.98 6.83
C GLU A 247 13.08 -1.96 7.84
N PRO A 248 12.91 -3.03 8.63
CA PRO A 248 11.93 -3.01 9.72
C PRO A 248 12.19 -1.89 10.74
N LEU A 249 11.14 -1.17 11.12
CA LEU A 249 11.23 0.00 12.02
C LEU A 249 11.93 -0.30 13.35
N TYR A 250 11.78 -1.50 13.89
CA TYR A 250 12.43 -1.86 15.15
C TYR A 250 13.96 -2.00 15.01
N LEU A 251 14.47 -2.31 13.81
CA LEU A 251 15.91 -2.33 13.53
C LEU A 251 16.45 -0.91 13.35
N GLU A 252 15.73 -0.05 12.62
CA GLU A 252 16.07 1.38 12.52
C GLU A 252 16.13 2.04 13.93
N ALA A 253 15.15 1.73 14.80
CA ALA A 253 15.14 2.21 16.18
C ALA A 253 16.35 1.71 16.97
N ALA A 254 16.77 0.46 16.76
CA ALA A 254 17.96 -0.11 17.38
C ALA A 254 19.24 0.61 16.91
N GLU A 255 19.36 0.90 15.61
CA GLU A 255 20.48 1.66 15.06
C GLU A 255 20.52 3.09 15.60
N PHE A 256 19.38 3.78 15.71
CA PHE A 256 19.28 5.11 16.33
C PHE A 256 19.77 5.12 17.79
N ALA A 257 19.54 4.02 18.52
CA ALA A 257 20.05 3.84 19.88
C ALA A 257 21.53 3.38 19.93
N GLY A 258 22.25 3.37 18.81
CA GLY A 258 23.65 2.98 18.72
C GLY A 258 23.90 1.48 18.92
N ILE A 259 22.95 0.64 18.49
CA ILE A 259 23.11 -0.82 18.49
C ILE A 259 23.74 -1.24 17.16
N ASP A 260 24.82 -2.02 17.25
CA ASP A 260 25.46 -2.62 16.07
C ASP A 260 24.71 -3.90 15.67
N LEU A 261 23.97 -3.86 14.57
CA LEU A 261 23.21 -5.01 14.08
C LEU A 261 24.08 -6.22 13.73
N LYS A 262 25.39 -6.02 13.51
CA LYS A 262 26.32 -7.14 13.28
C LYS A 262 26.48 -8.03 14.50
N GLN A 263 26.29 -7.47 15.69
CA GLN A 263 26.36 -8.19 16.97
C GLN A 263 24.99 -8.65 17.47
N ALA A 264 23.92 -8.26 16.79
CA ALA A 264 22.56 -8.64 17.10
C ALA A 264 22.22 -10.06 16.57
N THR A 265 21.19 -10.65 17.13
CA THR A 265 20.71 -11.99 16.78
C THR A 265 19.21 -11.97 16.55
N ARG A 266 18.74 -12.86 15.68
CA ARG A 266 17.32 -13.03 15.37
C ARG A 266 16.67 -11.75 14.84
N LEU A 267 17.38 -11.05 13.94
CA LEU A 267 16.97 -9.77 13.36
C LEU A 267 15.62 -9.86 12.63
N ALA A 268 15.32 -11.01 12.04
CA ALA A 268 14.10 -11.23 11.29
C ALA A 268 12.85 -11.46 12.17
N ASN A 269 13.00 -11.62 13.48
CA ASN A 269 11.90 -11.93 14.37
C ASN A 269 11.86 -10.97 15.57
N LEU A 270 10.97 -10.01 15.51
CA LEU A 270 10.77 -8.98 16.54
C LEU A 270 10.62 -9.57 17.96
N GLU A 271 9.91 -10.69 18.12
CA GLU A 271 9.62 -11.26 19.44
C GLU A 271 10.85 -11.87 20.11
N THR A 272 11.83 -12.26 19.29
CA THR A 272 13.07 -12.89 19.78
C THR A 272 14.33 -12.09 19.45
N PHE A 273 14.20 -10.96 18.74
CA PHE A 273 15.30 -10.05 18.42
C PHE A 273 16.06 -9.66 19.69
N ASP A 274 17.38 -9.80 19.67
CA ASP A 274 18.23 -9.46 20.81
C ASP A 274 19.58 -8.90 20.37
N ALA A 275 20.13 -8.03 21.21
CA ALA A 275 21.43 -7.41 21.01
C ALA A 275 22.05 -7.04 22.37
N PRO A 276 23.40 -6.89 22.45
CA PRO A 276 24.06 -6.49 23.68
C PRO A 276 23.51 -5.18 24.25
N ASN A 277 23.00 -5.25 25.50
CA ASN A 277 22.38 -4.13 26.20
C ASN A 277 21.18 -3.49 25.52
N LEU A 278 20.42 -4.25 24.70
CA LEU A 278 19.28 -3.77 23.91
C LEU A 278 18.33 -2.90 24.74
N GLY A 279 17.76 -3.42 25.82
CA GLY A 279 16.81 -2.70 26.67
C GLY A 279 17.37 -1.43 27.29
N ALA A 280 18.62 -1.48 27.80
CA ALA A 280 19.25 -0.31 28.42
C ALA A 280 19.52 0.81 27.39
N LYS A 281 20.02 0.47 26.20
CA LYS A 281 20.28 1.45 25.14
C LYS A 281 19.01 2.09 24.62
N LEU A 282 17.95 1.32 24.38
CA LEU A 282 16.65 1.86 23.95
C LEU A 282 16.00 2.71 25.04
N ALA A 283 16.13 2.34 26.33
CA ALA A 283 15.64 3.16 27.44
C ALA A 283 16.38 4.51 27.52
N ALA A 284 17.72 4.51 27.39
CA ALA A 284 18.52 5.73 27.36
C ALA A 284 18.13 6.63 26.18
N PHE A 285 18.02 6.06 24.98
CA PHE A 285 17.58 6.75 23.77
C PHE A 285 16.20 7.42 23.96
N THR A 286 15.24 6.72 24.59
CA THR A 286 13.89 7.24 24.84
C THR A 286 13.90 8.45 25.79
N THR A 287 14.80 8.43 26.82
CA THR A 287 14.89 9.51 27.82
C THR A 287 15.66 10.74 27.32
N GLU A 288 16.62 10.55 26.43
CA GLU A 288 17.45 11.62 25.86
C GLU A 288 16.77 12.34 24.68
N ALA A 289 15.72 11.76 24.11
CA ALA A 289 14.98 12.38 23.02
C ALA A 289 14.37 13.71 23.48
N PRO A 290 14.59 14.83 22.76
CA PRO A 290 13.97 16.10 23.10
C PRO A 290 12.45 15.95 22.96
N LYS A 291 11.74 16.41 23.96
CA LYS A 291 10.28 16.46 23.93
C LYS A 291 9.83 17.46 22.87
N THR A 292 8.96 17.05 21.98
CA THR A 292 8.33 17.92 20.99
C THR A 292 7.68 19.10 21.69
N VAL A 293 7.94 20.31 21.20
CA VAL A 293 7.42 21.57 21.78
C VAL A 293 5.92 21.62 21.56
N ALA A 294 5.17 21.93 22.61
CA ALA A 294 3.73 22.05 22.60
C ALA A 294 3.21 23.20 21.72
N ASP A 295 2.06 22.96 21.14
CA ASP A 295 1.09 23.81 20.47
C ASP A 295 1.38 25.32 20.41
N GLN A 296 1.59 25.79 19.19
CA GLN A 296 1.25 27.17 18.85
C GLN A 296 -0.27 27.26 18.61
N PRO A 297 -0.95 28.36 18.99
CA PRO A 297 -2.36 28.53 18.69
C PRO A 297 -2.57 28.48 17.18
N GLN A 298 -3.28 27.44 16.74
CA GLN A 298 -3.51 27.19 15.32
C GLN A 298 -4.85 27.82 14.92
N THR A 299 -4.86 28.58 13.83
CA THR A 299 -6.09 29.18 13.28
C THR A 299 -6.88 28.10 12.54
N PRO A 300 -8.18 27.89 12.83
CA PRO A 300 -9.01 26.96 12.10
C PRO A 300 -9.10 27.32 10.61
N LEU A 301 -8.90 26.35 9.73
CA LEU A 301 -9.12 26.46 8.30
C LEU A 301 -10.44 25.82 7.90
N LEU A 302 -10.63 24.53 8.23
CA LEU A 302 -11.86 23.77 7.96
C LEU A 302 -12.46 23.33 9.28
N THR A 303 -13.77 23.56 9.47
CA THR A 303 -14.51 23.04 10.63
C THR A 303 -15.70 22.25 10.14
N VAL A 304 -15.86 21.04 10.67
CA VAL A 304 -17.02 20.17 10.51
C VAL A 304 -17.71 20.07 11.86
N ALA A 305 -18.99 20.43 11.93
CA ALA A 305 -19.75 20.47 13.18
C ALA A 305 -21.08 19.73 13.03
N GLY A 306 -21.31 18.73 13.88
CA GLY A 306 -22.54 17.96 13.96
C GLY A 306 -22.94 17.26 12.66
N LEU A 307 -21.95 16.87 11.83
CA LEU A 307 -22.20 16.35 10.50
C LEU A 307 -22.90 15.00 10.53
N GLN A 308 -24.03 14.90 9.83
CA GLN A 308 -24.78 13.65 9.64
C GLN A 308 -24.88 13.32 8.16
N PHE A 309 -24.68 12.05 7.82
CA PHE A 309 -24.83 11.59 6.45
C PHE A 309 -25.28 10.13 6.37
N THR A 310 -26.30 9.91 5.54
CA THR A 310 -26.87 8.60 5.20
C THR A 310 -27.02 8.50 3.70
N TYR A 311 -26.51 7.43 3.09
CA TYR A 311 -26.72 7.17 1.66
C TYR A 311 -28.19 6.87 1.33
N PRO A 312 -28.67 7.15 0.11
CA PRO A 312 -30.08 6.96 -0.26
C PRO A 312 -30.65 5.55 -0.03
N LYS A 313 -29.81 4.53 0.02
CA LYS A 313 -30.18 3.13 0.29
C LYS A 313 -30.05 2.73 1.79
N GLY A 314 -30.04 3.71 2.70
CA GLY A 314 -30.23 3.49 4.13
C GLY A 314 -28.96 3.21 4.95
N ARG A 315 -27.74 3.20 4.37
CA ARG A 315 -26.51 3.08 5.16
C ARG A 315 -26.14 4.43 5.75
N GLN A 316 -26.29 4.58 7.08
CA GLN A 316 -25.77 5.72 7.82
C GLN A 316 -24.26 5.62 7.99
N ILE A 317 -23.56 6.70 7.64
CA ILE A 317 -22.10 6.79 7.70
C ILE A 317 -21.68 7.67 8.87
N PHE A 318 -22.28 8.86 8.98
CA PHE A 318 -21.99 9.79 10.07
C PHE A 318 -23.25 10.09 10.88
N THR A 319 -23.11 10.07 12.20
CA THR A 319 -24.19 10.37 13.15
C THR A 319 -24.02 11.73 13.82
N ASP A 320 -22.77 12.10 14.14
CA ASP A 320 -22.39 13.37 14.77
C ASP A 320 -20.87 13.55 14.60
N LEU A 321 -20.43 13.81 13.35
CA LEU A 321 -19.00 13.99 13.07
C LEU A 321 -18.59 15.44 13.35
N ASN A 322 -17.59 15.59 14.21
CA ASN A 322 -16.99 16.87 14.57
C ASN A 322 -15.47 16.78 14.37
N LEU A 323 -14.89 17.70 13.60
CA LEU A 323 -13.44 17.83 13.44
C LEU A 323 -13.07 19.26 12.98
N THR A 324 -11.81 19.62 13.22
CA THR A 324 -11.24 20.89 12.74
C THR A 324 -9.87 20.65 12.14
N LEU A 325 -9.58 21.23 10.97
CA LEU A 325 -8.24 21.32 10.40
C LEU A 325 -7.74 22.75 10.56
N HIS A 326 -6.46 22.91 10.85
CA HIS A 326 -5.83 24.21 11.03
C HIS A 326 -4.93 24.57 9.85
N HIS A 327 -4.67 25.87 9.67
CA HIS A 327 -3.79 26.34 8.60
C HIS A 327 -2.38 25.74 8.71
N GLY A 328 -1.86 25.25 7.59
CA GLY A 328 -0.51 24.69 7.48
C GLY A 328 -0.32 23.31 8.11
N GLU A 329 -1.39 22.66 8.63
CA GLU A 329 -1.28 21.28 9.14
C GLU A 329 -1.16 20.25 8.01
N MET A 330 -0.41 19.19 8.26
CA MET A 330 -0.48 17.91 7.54
C MET A 330 -1.13 16.88 8.45
N VAL A 331 -2.39 16.55 8.18
CA VAL A 331 -3.21 15.65 9.01
C VAL A 331 -3.47 14.35 8.27
N ALA A 332 -3.28 13.21 8.95
CA ALA A 332 -3.70 11.91 8.44
C ALA A 332 -5.14 11.61 8.87
N LEU A 333 -6.01 11.25 7.91
CA LEU A 333 -7.35 10.73 8.15
C LEU A 333 -7.33 9.23 7.96
N VAL A 334 -7.52 8.47 9.05
CA VAL A 334 -7.37 7.02 9.09
C VAL A 334 -8.62 6.33 9.63
N GLY A 335 -8.72 5.00 9.46
CA GLY A 335 -9.81 4.17 9.91
C GLY A 335 -10.06 3.00 8.97
N ARG A 336 -10.88 2.04 9.40
CA ARG A 336 -11.18 0.83 8.63
C ARG A 336 -11.76 1.14 7.24
N ASN A 337 -11.63 0.20 6.32
CA ASN A 337 -12.24 0.33 5.00
C ASN A 337 -13.76 0.45 5.11
N GLY A 338 -14.34 1.39 4.33
CA GLY A 338 -15.78 1.66 4.34
C GLY A 338 -16.31 2.44 5.55
N VAL A 339 -15.46 2.99 6.43
CA VAL A 339 -15.87 3.81 7.59
C VAL A 339 -16.38 5.20 7.22
N GLY A 340 -16.08 5.67 6.00
CA GLY A 340 -16.54 6.97 5.50
C GLY A 340 -15.43 7.97 5.16
N LYS A 341 -14.15 7.58 5.10
CA LYS A 341 -13.03 8.49 4.74
C LYS A 341 -13.29 9.22 3.42
N SER A 342 -13.54 8.49 2.34
CA SER A 342 -13.86 9.08 1.02
C SER A 342 -15.22 9.79 1.02
N THR A 343 -16.20 9.33 1.82
CA THR A 343 -17.49 10.02 1.98
C THR A 343 -17.30 11.41 2.58
N LEU A 344 -16.45 11.55 3.60
CA LEU A 344 -16.12 12.85 4.19
C LEU A 344 -15.47 13.78 3.17
N SER A 345 -14.51 13.28 2.39
CA SER A 345 -13.87 14.06 1.34
C SER A 345 -14.87 14.53 0.28
N HIS A 346 -15.80 13.68 -0.13
CA HIS A 346 -16.85 14.02 -1.08
C HIS A 346 -17.83 15.07 -0.53
N LEU A 347 -18.13 15.04 0.78
CA LEU A 347 -18.94 16.05 1.45
C LEU A 347 -18.21 17.40 1.50
N ILE A 348 -16.92 17.40 1.83
CA ILE A 348 -16.09 18.62 1.84
C ILE A 348 -15.95 19.18 0.42
N ALA A 349 -15.67 18.35 -0.58
CA ALA A 349 -15.54 18.75 -1.98
C ALA A 349 -16.88 19.14 -2.65
N GLY A 350 -18.03 18.82 -2.03
CA GLY A 350 -19.36 19.14 -2.54
C GLY A 350 -19.94 18.17 -3.55
N PHE A 351 -19.35 16.99 -3.70
CA PHE A 351 -19.92 15.89 -4.52
C PHE A 351 -21.10 15.21 -3.83
N LEU A 352 -21.20 15.32 -2.50
CA LEU A 352 -22.30 14.89 -1.66
C LEU A 352 -22.76 16.05 -0.79
N ASN A 353 -24.06 16.04 -0.41
CA ASN A 353 -24.63 16.99 0.52
C ASN A 353 -24.92 16.31 1.85
N PRO A 354 -24.59 16.91 3.01
CA PRO A 354 -24.92 16.35 4.31
C PRO A 354 -26.43 16.37 4.55
N ASN A 355 -26.91 15.43 5.39
CA ASN A 355 -28.29 15.43 5.84
C ASN A 355 -28.54 16.47 6.94
N ALA A 356 -27.52 16.69 7.79
CA ALA A 356 -27.50 17.71 8.85
C ALA A 356 -26.07 18.07 9.23
N GLY A 357 -25.92 19.11 10.03
CA GLY A 357 -24.61 19.66 10.42
C GLY A 357 -24.09 20.70 9.43
N GLN A 358 -22.89 21.18 9.68
CA GLN A 358 -22.29 22.28 8.93
C GLN A 358 -20.81 21.98 8.61
N ILE A 359 -20.35 22.41 7.44
CA ILE A 359 -18.95 22.42 7.03
C ILE A 359 -18.58 23.86 6.68
N THR A 360 -17.61 24.42 7.38
CA THR A 360 -17.12 25.78 7.10
C THR A 360 -15.66 25.76 6.68
N LEU A 361 -15.27 26.61 5.73
CA LEU A 361 -13.90 26.88 5.34
C LEU A 361 -13.59 28.36 5.57
N GLU A 362 -12.52 28.66 6.32
CA GLU A 362 -12.17 30.04 6.69
C GLU A 362 -13.34 30.81 7.34
N GLY A 363 -14.26 30.08 8.02
CA GLY A 363 -15.46 30.62 8.65
C GLY A 363 -16.68 30.76 7.73
N GLU A 364 -16.56 30.52 6.43
CA GLU A 364 -17.65 30.56 5.47
C GLU A 364 -18.33 29.19 5.31
N ASP A 365 -19.68 29.18 5.27
CA ASP A 365 -20.45 27.93 5.14
C ASP A 365 -20.39 27.38 3.71
N LEU A 366 -19.82 26.20 3.56
CA LEU A 366 -19.69 25.53 2.26
C LEU A 366 -21.06 25.12 1.67
N ALA A 367 -22.14 25.05 2.43
CA ALA A 367 -23.48 24.75 1.92
C ALA A 367 -23.94 25.77 0.87
N THR A 368 -23.43 27.00 0.94
CA THR A 368 -23.74 28.08 0.00
C THR A 368 -22.88 28.06 -1.27
N TRP A 369 -21.81 27.25 -1.29
CA TRP A 369 -20.84 27.20 -2.37
C TRP A 369 -21.17 26.10 -3.38
N SER A 370 -21.10 26.41 -4.66
CA SER A 370 -21.10 25.40 -5.72
C SER A 370 -19.81 24.58 -5.70
N VAL A 371 -19.82 23.42 -6.36
CA VAL A 371 -18.61 22.58 -6.53
C VAL A 371 -17.46 23.39 -7.16
N LYS A 372 -17.78 24.29 -8.09
CA LYS A 372 -16.78 25.16 -8.75
C LYS A 372 -16.12 26.11 -7.74
N GLU A 373 -16.90 26.79 -6.91
CA GLU A 373 -16.39 27.70 -5.87
C GLU A 373 -15.54 26.94 -4.85
N ARG A 374 -15.98 25.75 -4.42
CA ARG A 374 -15.16 24.89 -3.55
C ARG A 374 -13.84 24.49 -4.21
N ALA A 375 -13.86 24.16 -5.51
CA ALA A 375 -12.66 23.79 -6.25
C ALA A 375 -11.66 24.96 -6.46
N ASP A 376 -12.03 26.19 -6.13
CA ASP A 376 -11.11 27.34 -6.09
C ASP A 376 -10.26 27.35 -4.82
N LYS A 377 -10.70 26.69 -3.75
CA LYS A 377 -10.08 26.68 -2.43
C LYS A 377 -9.69 25.29 -1.93
N ILE A 378 -10.35 24.24 -2.43
CA ILE A 378 -10.18 22.85 -1.99
C ILE A 378 -9.74 22.01 -3.18
N GLY A 379 -8.52 21.52 -3.13
CA GLY A 379 -7.99 20.56 -4.09
C GLY A 379 -8.27 19.13 -3.64
N TYR A 380 -8.84 18.29 -4.52
CA TYR A 380 -9.05 16.88 -4.24
C TYR A 380 -8.29 16.01 -5.25
N ILE A 381 -7.41 15.16 -4.76
CA ILE A 381 -6.52 14.32 -5.55
C ILE A 381 -6.86 12.87 -5.28
N LEU A 382 -7.30 12.17 -6.33
CA LEU A 382 -7.72 10.78 -6.28
C LEU A 382 -6.52 9.82 -6.16
N GLN A 383 -6.79 8.61 -5.70
CA GLN A 383 -5.81 7.53 -5.60
C GLN A 383 -5.19 7.21 -6.96
N ASP A 384 -6.01 7.00 -8.01
CA ASP A 384 -5.52 6.74 -9.36
C ASP A 384 -5.48 8.04 -10.19
N PRO A 385 -4.29 8.51 -10.60
CA PRO A 385 -4.15 9.72 -11.42
C PRO A 385 -4.82 9.61 -12.79
N ASN A 386 -4.97 8.39 -13.34
CA ASN A 386 -5.59 8.22 -14.65
C ASN A 386 -7.09 8.58 -14.65
N GLN A 387 -7.76 8.55 -13.49
CA GLN A 387 -9.16 9.00 -13.34
C GLN A 387 -9.31 10.52 -13.35
N MET A 388 -8.22 11.26 -13.13
CA MET A 388 -8.22 12.73 -13.12
C MET A 388 -7.73 13.33 -14.44
N ILE A 389 -6.82 12.65 -15.13
CA ILE A 389 -6.18 13.16 -16.34
C ILE A 389 -7.15 13.10 -17.52
N SER A 390 -7.39 14.26 -18.14
CA SER A 390 -8.32 14.43 -19.25
C SER A 390 -7.67 14.90 -20.55
N LYS A 391 -6.45 15.47 -20.49
CA LYS A 391 -5.73 16.00 -21.66
C LYS A 391 -4.57 15.10 -22.06
N HIS A 392 -4.12 15.29 -23.30
CA HIS A 392 -2.99 14.54 -23.85
C HIS A 392 -1.62 15.10 -23.43
N LEU A 393 -1.51 16.42 -23.33
CA LEU A 393 -0.26 17.11 -22.99
C LEU A 393 -0.28 17.59 -21.52
N ILE A 394 0.89 17.55 -20.87
CA ILE A 394 1.08 17.98 -19.49
C ILE A 394 0.68 19.43 -19.29
N PHE A 395 1.12 20.32 -20.18
CA PHE A 395 0.79 21.75 -20.10
C PHE A 395 -0.72 21.97 -20.15
N ASP A 396 -1.41 21.31 -21.07
CA ASP A 396 -2.86 21.48 -21.27
C ASP A 396 -3.69 20.93 -20.11
N GLU A 397 -3.23 19.86 -19.47
CA GLU A 397 -3.86 19.32 -18.27
C GLU A 397 -3.79 20.32 -17.13
N VAL A 398 -2.60 20.86 -16.84
CA VAL A 398 -2.40 21.85 -15.78
C VAL A 398 -3.08 23.20 -16.11
N ALA A 399 -3.16 23.59 -17.38
CA ALA A 399 -3.83 24.81 -17.82
C ALA A 399 -5.36 24.73 -17.78
N LEU A 400 -5.93 23.52 -17.68
CA LEU A 400 -7.38 23.32 -17.79
C LEU A 400 -8.14 24.10 -16.71
N GLY A 401 -7.74 23.99 -15.45
CA GLY A 401 -8.38 24.69 -14.33
C GLY A 401 -8.39 26.21 -14.48
N PRO A 402 -7.23 26.85 -14.68
CA PRO A 402 -7.12 28.29 -14.94
C PRO A 402 -7.95 28.76 -16.15
N ARG A 403 -7.90 28.04 -17.27
CA ARG A 403 -8.70 28.39 -18.48
C ARG A 403 -10.20 28.32 -18.23
N LEU A 404 -10.69 27.30 -17.51
CA LEU A 404 -12.10 27.21 -17.13
C LEU A 404 -12.56 28.34 -16.20
N ARG A 405 -11.61 29.03 -15.53
CA ARG A 405 -11.85 30.21 -14.70
C ARG A 405 -11.73 31.52 -15.46
N GLY A 406 -11.44 31.46 -16.76
CA GLY A 406 -11.34 32.61 -17.63
C GLY A 406 -10.09 33.47 -17.40
N TRP A 407 -9.00 32.86 -16.87
CA TRP A 407 -7.73 33.59 -16.77
C TRP A 407 -7.20 33.92 -18.16
N ASP A 408 -6.52 35.06 -18.30
CA ASP A 408 -5.82 35.36 -19.54
C ASP A 408 -4.66 34.40 -19.80
N GLU A 409 -4.32 34.16 -21.07
CA GLU A 409 -3.34 33.13 -21.46
C GLU A 409 -1.93 33.44 -20.94
N ASP A 410 -1.54 34.70 -20.74
CA ASP A 410 -0.23 35.03 -20.17
C ASP A 410 -0.16 34.66 -18.69
N ARG A 411 -1.23 34.94 -17.93
CA ARG A 411 -1.38 34.47 -16.55
C ARG A 411 -1.42 32.97 -16.47
N VAL A 412 -2.21 32.29 -17.32
CA VAL A 412 -2.26 30.82 -17.41
C VAL A 412 -0.86 30.26 -17.63
N LYS A 413 -0.14 30.75 -18.64
CA LYS A 413 1.22 30.30 -18.96
C LYS A 413 2.18 30.48 -17.78
N SER A 414 2.15 31.64 -17.13
CA SER A 414 3.01 31.92 -15.97
C SER A 414 2.72 30.98 -14.80
N ALA A 415 1.44 30.82 -14.44
CA ALA A 415 1.01 29.98 -13.32
C ALA A 415 1.31 28.49 -13.58
N VAL A 416 1.01 27.99 -14.79
CA VAL A 416 1.30 26.61 -15.19
C VAL A 416 2.79 26.31 -15.13
N LEU A 417 3.64 27.19 -15.67
CA LEU A 417 5.09 26.97 -15.63
C LEU A 417 5.64 27.02 -14.22
N SER A 418 5.06 27.84 -13.33
CA SER A 418 5.40 27.89 -11.92
C SER A 418 5.02 26.56 -11.22
N ALA A 419 3.77 26.11 -11.36
CA ALA A 419 3.31 24.84 -10.79
C ALA A 419 4.14 23.66 -11.27
N LEU A 420 4.45 23.60 -12.58
CA LEU A 420 5.29 22.54 -13.14
C LEU A 420 6.73 22.57 -12.61
N LYS A 421 7.30 23.75 -12.31
CA LYS A 421 8.61 23.86 -11.66
C LYS A 421 8.58 23.30 -10.24
N VAL A 422 7.57 23.71 -9.46
CA VAL A 422 7.37 23.21 -8.09
C VAL A 422 7.22 21.70 -8.07
N CYS A 423 6.45 21.12 -9.02
CA CYS A 423 6.23 19.67 -9.13
C CYS A 423 7.39 18.90 -9.78
N GLY A 424 8.48 19.57 -10.21
CA GLY A 424 9.61 18.94 -10.88
C GLY A 424 9.31 18.44 -12.31
N LEU A 425 8.22 18.94 -12.91
CA LEU A 425 7.74 18.53 -14.24
C LEU A 425 8.09 19.52 -15.35
N TYR A 426 8.76 20.63 -15.05
CA TYR A 426 9.10 21.66 -16.03
C TYR A 426 9.88 21.14 -17.25
N PRO A 427 10.85 20.20 -17.12
CA PRO A 427 11.53 19.61 -18.28
C PRO A 427 10.59 18.87 -19.23
N PHE A 428 9.51 18.31 -18.70
CA PHE A 428 8.54 17.47 -19.43
C PHE A 428 7.29 18.24 -19.90
N ARG A 429 7.22 19.56 -19.73
CA ARG A 429 6.04 20.41 -19.93
C ARG A 429 5.33 20.26 -21.29
N SER A 430 6.07 19.87 -22.32
CA SER A 430 5.54 19.65 -23.68
C SER A 430 5.34 18.17 -24.03
N TRP A 431 5.54 17.26 -23.07
CA TRP A 431 5.43 15.84 -23.30
C TRP A 431 3.98 15.35 -23.21
N PRO A 432 3.67 14.26 -23.93
CA PRO A 432 2.42 13.56 -23.75
C PRO A 432 2.41 12.84 -22.40
N ILE A 433 1.25 12.86 -21.72
CA ILE A 433 1.10 12.30 -20.36
C ILE A 433 1.25 10.78 -20.36
N ASN A 434 0.89 10.10 -21.45
CA ASN A 434 1.05 8.64 -21.57
C ASN A 434 2.51 8.18 -21.55
N ALA A 435 3.48 9.06 -21.82
CA ALA A 435 4.92 8.76 -21.72
C ALA A 435 5.46 8.85 -20.29
N LEU A 436 4.64 9.27 -19.32
CA LEU A 436 5.05 9.46 -17.94
C LEU A 436 4.89 8.19 -17.10
N SER A 437 5.78 8.02 -16.11
CA SER A 437 5.60 7.03 -15.04
C SER A 437 4.39 7.34 -14.17
N TYR A 438 3.90 6.37 -13.42
CA TYR A 438 2.76 6.54 -12.52
C TYR A 438 3.00 7.68 -11.51
N GLY A 439 4.17 7.73 -10.88
CA GLY A 439 4.53 8.81 -9.94
C GLY A 439 4.60 10.19 -10.61
N GLN A 440 5.08 10.27 -11.86
CA GLN A 440 5.06 11.51 -12.62
C GLN A 440 3.63 11.94 -12.97
N LYS A 441 2.75 11.01 -13.37
CA LYS A 441 1.32 11.29 -13.59
C LYS A 441 0.66 11.82 -12.31
N LYS A 442 0.96 11.25 -11.15
CA LYS A 442 0.47 11.76 -9.86
C LYS A 442 0.94 13.19 -9.59
N ARG A 443 2.19 13.52 -9.92
CA ARG A 443 2.69 14.91 -9.84
C ARG A 443 1.99 15.85 -10.83
N VAL A 444 1.54 15.36 -12.01
CA VAL A 444 0.73 16.16 -12.95
C VAL A 444 -0.62 16.48 -12.33
N THR A 445 -1.31 15.52 -11.71
CA THR A 445 -2.59 15.78 -11.04
C THR A 445 -2.45 16.77 -9.88
N ILE A 446 -1.35 16.67 -9.11
CA ILE A 446 -1.04 17.65 -8.07
C ILE A 446 -0.78 19.03 -8.67
N ALA A 447 -0.02 19.13 -9.78
CA ALA A 447 0.25 20.41 -10.45
C ALA A 447 -1.03 21.07 -10.99
N ALA A 448 -1.98 20.25 -11.53
CA ALA A 448 -3.28 20.71 -12.02
C ALA A 448 -4.18 21.30 -10.93
N ILE A 449 -4.00 20.88 -9.69
CA ILE A 449 -4.67 21.42 -8.52
C ILE A 449 -3.87 22.62 -7.94
N LEU A 450 -2.56 22.46 -7.79
CA LEU A 450 -1.68 23.45 -7.18
C LEU A 450 -1.67 24.78 -7.93
N VAL A 451 -1.85 24.76 -9.26
CA VAL A 451 -1.91 25.96 -10.11
C VAL A 451 -3.05 26.92 -9.70
N LEU A 452 -4.05 26.44 -8.96
CA LEU A 452 -5.19 27.20 -8.45
C LEU A 452 -4.94 27.75 -7.03
N GLU A 453 -3.79 27.46 -6.43
CA GLU A 453 -3.40 27.91 -5.08
C GLU A 453 -4.45 27.56 -4.00
N PRO A 454 -4.81 26.27 -3.85
CA PRO A 454 -5.85 25.87 -2.89
C PRO A 454 -5.39 26.10 -1.45
N ALA A 455 -6.33 26.46 -0.56
CA ALA A 455 -6.09 26.56 0.88
C ALA A 455 -5.99 25.18 1.56
N LEU A 456 -6.74 24.20 1.04
CA LEU A 456 -6.77 22.81 1.52
C LEU A 456 -6.54 21.84 0.36
N MET A 457 -5.62 20.91 0.52
CA MET A 457 -5.45 19.75 -0.37
C MET A 457 -5.85 18.48 0.34
N ILE A 458 -6.79 17.73 -0.26
CA ILE A 458 -7.19 16.40 0.17
C ILE A 458 -6.55 15.40 -0.77
N LEU A 459 -5.71 14.52 -0.25
CA LEU A 459 -5.01 13.50 -1.03
C LEU A 459 -5.47 12.10 -0.60
N ASP A 460 -6.10 11.39 -1.53
CA ASP A 460 -6.56 10.01 -1.28
C ASP A 460 -5.45 9.04 -1.68
N GLU A 461 -4.92 8.31 -0.69
CA GLU A 461 -3.83 7.34 -0.82
C GLU A 461 -2.67 7.85 -1.71
N PRO A 462 -1.98 8.92 -1.31
CA PRO A 462 -0.99 9.57 -2.18
C PRO A 462 0.19 8.68 -2.55
N THR A 463 0.48 7.66 -1.77
CA THR A 463 1.63 6.77 -1.91
C THR A 463 1.26 5.31 -2.23
N ALA A 464 -0.04 5.02 -2.45
CA ALA A 464 -0.50 3.67 -2.74
C ALA A 464 0.23 3.04 -3.94
N GLY A 465 0.66 1.78 -3.80
CA GLY A 465 1.34 1.03 -4.86
C GLY A 465 2.74 1.56 -5.21
N GLN A 466 3.35 2.39 -4.36
CA GLN A 466 4.70 2.90 -4.57
C GLN A 466 5.71 2.15 -3.69
N ASP A 467 6.91 1.92 -4.24
CA ASP A 467 8.05 1.48 -3.45
C ASP A 467 8.58 2.59 -2.53
N TRP A 468 9.47 2.23 -1.62
CA TRP A 468 10.04 3.15 -0.63
C TRP A 468 10.72 4.38 -1.22
N ARG A 469 11.41 4.25 -2.36
CA ARG A 469 12.07 5.38 -3.02
C ARG A 469 11.05 6.38 -3.57
N HIS A 470 10.06 5.90 -4.32
CA HIS A 470 8.99 6.73 -4.87
C HIS A 470 8.09 7.30 -3.76
N PHE A 471 7.82 6.51 -2.72
CA PHE A 471 7.14 6.95 -1.51
C PHE A 471 7.88 8.14 -0.87
N THR A 472 9.17 8.00 -0.60
CA THR A 472 9.98 9.05 0.03
C THR A 472 10.06 10.31 -0.82
N ASP A 473 10.23 10.15 -2.14
CA ASP A 473 10.25 11.28 -3.09
C ASP A 473 8.91 12.02 -3.15
N MET A 474 7.79 11.29 -3.09
CA MET A 474 6.45 11.89 -3.04
C MET A 474 6.22 12.62 -1.72
N MET A 475 6.55 12.00 -0.60
CA MET A 475 6.34 12.61 0.72
C MET A 475 7.25 13.81 0.95
N ARG A 476 8.52 13.77 0.53
CA ARG A 476 9.41 14.95 0.54
C ARG A 476 8.83 16.10 -0.30
N PHE A 477 8.25 15.79 -1.43
CA PHE A 477 7.58 16.78 -2.27
C PHE A 477 6.35 17.38 -1.56
N LEU A 478 5.48 16.56 -0.97
CA LEU A 478 4.31 17.03 -0.22
C LEU A 478 4.71 17.85 1.02
N THR A 479 5.74 17.43 1.75
CA THR A 479 6.28 18.20 2.89
C THR A 479 6.72 19.60 2.46
N LYS A 480 7.44 19.73 1.34
CA LYS A 480 7.84 21.03 0.82
C LYS A 480 6.65 21.95 0.47
N LEU A 481 5.55 21.38 -0.02
CA LEU A 481 4.32 22.13 -0.27
C LEU A 481 3.65 22.55 1.05
N ASN A 482 3.65 21.68 2.05
CA ASN A 482 3.12 21.97 3.38
C ASN A 482 3.93 23.06 4.08
N ASP A 483 5.27 23.03 3.98
CA ASP A 483 6.17 24.07 4.50
C ASP A 483 5.92 25.45 3.86
N GLN A 484 5.32 25.49 2.66
CA GLN A 484 4.87 26.72 2.01
C GLN A 484 3.50 27.22 2.51
N GLY A 485 2.91 26.55 3.51
CA GLY A 485 1.66 26.93 4.16
C GLY A 485 0.41 26.22 3.63
N ILE A 486 0.52 25.28 2.69
CA ILE A 486 -0.63 24.53 2.18
C ILE A 486 -1.07 23.52 3.23
N THR A 487 -2.33 23.57 3.64
CA THR A 487 -2.93 22.59 4.55
C THR A 487 -3.23 21.30 3.80
N MET A 488 -2.89 20.15 4.39
CA MET A 488 -3.07 18.84 3.75
C MET A 488 -3.85 17.88 4.64
N MET A 489 -4.85 17.24 4.07
CA MET A 489 -5.53 16.07 4.64
C MET A 489 -5.16 14.83 3.82
N LEU A 490 -4.38 13.94 4.42
CA LEU A 490 -3.92 12.69 3.81
C LEU A 490 -4.85 11.56 4.24
N ILE A 491 -5.64 11.04 3.32
CA ILE A 491 -6.41 9.82 3.58
C ILE A 491 -5.47 8.65 3.32
N THR A 492 -5.23 7.83 4.32
CA THR A 492 -4.31 6.70 4.16
C THR A 492 -4.60 5.57 5.14
N HIS A 493 -4.19 4.37 4.76
CA HIS A 493 -4.02 3.21 5.64
C HIS A 493 -2.53 2.87 5.85
N ASP A 494 -1.62 3.64 5.27
CA ASP A 494 -0.19 3.47 5.49
C ASP A 494 0.23 4.07 6.84
N MET A 495 0.53 3.17 7.79
CA MET A 495 0.93 3.58 9.15
C MET A 495 2.28 4.27 9.18
N HIS A 496 3.16 3.97 8.22
CA HIS A 496 4.46 4.63 8.09
C HIS A 496 4.29 6.09 7.62
N LEU A 497 3.44 6.31 6.60
CA LEU A 497 3.11 7.66 6.16
C LEU A 497 2.57 8.49 7.34
N MET A 498 1.62 7.91 8.09
CA MET A 498 1.03 8.59 9.23
C MET A 498 2.08 8.92 10.31
N LEU A 499 2.90 7.94 10.71
CA LEU A 499 3.91 8.12 11.78
C LEU A 499 4.95 9.17 11.41
N GLU A 500 5.48 9.11 10.21
CA GLU A 500 6.67 9.84 9.83
C GLU A 500 6.39 11.26 9.35
N TYR A 501 5.24 11.47 8.68
CA TYR A 501 4.95 12.73 7.99
C TYR A 501 3.78 13.51 8.58
N ALA A 502 2.74 12.84 9.07
CA ALA A 502 1.62 13.56 9.66
C ALA A 502 1.99 14.15 11.04
N GLN A 503 1.54 15.37 11.27
CA GLN A 503 1.68 16.03 12.57
C GLN A 503 0.60 15.56 13.54
N ARG A 504 -0.58 15.20 13.00
CA ARG A 504 -1.78 14.81 13.72
C ARG A 504 -2.53 13.74 12.94
N ALA A 505 -3.22 12.86 13.63
CA ALA A 505 -4.02 11.82 13.04
C ALA A 505 -5.45 11.86 13.59
N ILE A 506 -6.42 11.91 12.69
CA ILE A 506 -7.85 11.83 12.98
C ILE A 506 -8.32 10.42 12.63
N VAL A 507 -8.79 9.68 13.60
CA VAL A 507 -9.27 8.30 13.43
C VAL A 507 -10.78 8.31 13.36
N LEU A 508 -11.34 7.86 12.23
CA LEU A 508 -12.78 7.70 12.06
C LEU A 508 -13.25 6.32 12.53
N GLY A 509 -14.42 6.30 13.17
CA GLY A 509 -15.12 5.08 13.56
C GLY A 509 -16.47 5.38 14.17
N ASP A 510 -17.36 4.39 14.17
CA ASP A 510 -18.68 4.41 14.81
C ASP A 510 -19.53 5.66 14.48
N GLY A 511 -19.41 6.16 13.26
CA GLY A 511 -20.15 7.32 12.76
C GLY A 511 -19.61 8.69 13.17
N GLY A 512 -18.42 8.74 13.79
CA GLY A 512 -17.78 9.98 14.24
C GLY A 512 -16.24 9.88 14.27
N VAL A 513 -15.60 10.72 15.10
CA VAL A 513 -14.17 10.67 15.41
C VAL A 513 -13.95 9.82 16.65
N LEU A 514 -13.17 8.74 16.54
CA LEU A 514 -12.76 7.90 17.67
C LEU A 514 -11.61 8.52 18.46
N MET A 515 -10.65 9.10 17.77
CA MET A 515 -9.48 9.74 18.37
C MET A 515 -8.91 10.81 17.44
N ASP A 516 -8.42 11.87 18.03
CA ASP A 516 -7.75 12.99 17.37
C ASP A 516 -6.51 13.34 18.20
N ALA A 517 -5.33 12.92 17.74
CA ALA A 517 -4.10 13.00 18.52
C ALA A 517 -2.84 12.91 17.62
N THR A 518 -1.66 12.89 18.25
CA THR A 518 -0.42 12.59 17.51
C THR A 518 -0.42 11.16 16.96
N PRO A 519 0.21 10.88 15.81
CA PRO A 519 0.30 9.54 15.25
C PRO A 519 0.83 8.48 16.23
N ALA A 520 1.83 8.84 17.04
CA ALA A 520 2.36 7.95 18.07
C ALA A 520 1.29 7.60 19.12
N ALA A 521 0.50 8.58 19.59
CA ALA A 521 -0.57 8.34 20.56
C ALA A 521 -1.69 7.44 19.97
N VAL A 522 -2.06 7.63 18.70
CA VAL A 522 -3.04 6.79 18.00
C VAL A 522 -2.53 5.34 17.92
N LEU A 523 -1.30 5.13 17.43
CA LEU A 523 -0.75 3.80 17.18
C LEU A 523 -0.20 3.09 18.43
N THR A 524 -0.26 3.74 19.58
CA THR A 524 0.05 3.12 20.88
C THR A 524 -1.19 2.92 21.75
N ASN A 525 -2.39 3.24 21.24
CA ASN A 525 -3.67 3.00 21.92
C ASN A 525 -4.33 1.71 21.41
N PRO A 526 -4.36 0.61 22.21
CA PRO A 526 -4.87 -0.68 21.76
C PRO A 526 -6.37 -0.65 21.37
N ASP A 527 -7.18 0.13 22.09
CA ASP A 527 -8.63 0.19 21.84
C ASP A 527 -8.91 0.86 20.49
N VAL A 528 -8.20 1.96 20.18
CA VAL A 528 -8.32 2.66 18.90
C VAL A 528 -7.84 1.78 17.75
N ILE A 529 -6.69 1.10 17.92
CA ILE A 529 -6.14 0.18 16.92
C ILE A 529 -7.17 -0.90 16.58
N GLN A 530 -7.79 -1.51 17.58
CA GLN A 530 -8.76 -2.56 17.38
C GLN A 530 -10.03 -2.05 16.66
N HIS A 531 -10.62 -0.94 17.13
CA HIS A 531 -11.86 -0.39 16.56
C HIS A 531 -11.67 0.17 15.14
N ALA A 532 -10.51 0.74 14.86
CA ALA A 532 -10.20 1.34 13.57
C ALA A 532 -9.54 0.37 12.56
N SER A 533 -9.34 -0.91 12.93
CA SER A 533 -8.64 -1.92 12.11
C SER A 533 -7.24 -1.47 11.68
N LEU A 534 -6.53 -0.77 12.57
CA LEU A 534 -5.13 -0.42 12.40
C LEU A 534 -4.23 -1.58 12.85
N ALA A 535 -2.96 -1.59 12.44
CA ALA A 535 -1.98 -2.55 12.95
C ALA A 535 -1.11 -1.91 14.03
N GLN A 536 -0.72 -2.72 15.01
CA GLN A 536 0.29 -2.31 15.97
C GLN A 536 1.66 -2.22 15.29
N PRO A 537 2.34 -1.06 15.31
CA PRO A 537 3.68 -0.95 14.77
C PRO A 537 4.67 -1.81 15.56
N SER A 538 5.75 -2.23 14.89
CA SER A 538 6.80 -3.00 15.56
C SER A 538 7.45 -2.24 16.73
N LEU A 539 7.49 -0.92 16.67
CA LEU A 539 7.96 -0.07 17.77
C LEU A 539 7.16 -0.28 19.06
N TYR A 540 5.79 -0.31 18.94
CA TYR A 540 4.93 -0.58 20.09
C TYR A 540 5.21 -1.96 20.69
N ARG A 541 5.31 -2.99 19.85
CA ARG A 541 5.57 -4.37 20.28
C ARG A 541 6.94 -4.51 20.93
N LEU A 542 7.98 -3.88 20.35
CA LEU A 542 9.32 -3.86 20.93
C LEU A 542 9.34 -3.17 22.30
N ALA A 543 8.70 -2.00 22.41
CA ALA A 543 8.61 -1.27 23.67
C ALA A 543 7.93 -2.11 24.76
N LYS A 544 6.79 -2.75 24.45
CA LYS A 544 6.07 -3.64 25.38
C LYS A 544 6.93 -4.81 25.83
N ARG A 545 7.62 -5.47 24.91
CA ARG A 545 8.51 -6.60 25.21
C ARG A 545 9.63 -6.21 26.18
N LEU A 546 10.16 -5.00 26.01
CA LEU A 546 11.29 -4.50 26.83
C LEU A 546 10.85 -3.69 28.06
N ASN A 547 9.54 -3.63 28.37
CA ASN A 547 8.97 -2.84 29.46
C ASN A 547 9.30 -1.34 29.37
N LEU A 548 9.40 -0.79 28.15
CA LEU A 548 9.50 0.64 27.90
C LEU A 548 8.10 1.26 27.77
N ASP A 549 7.99 2.58 27.94
CA ASP A 549 6.77 3.32 27.60
C ASP A 549 6.61 3.35 26.08
N PRO A 550 5.56 2.70 25.50
CA PRO A 550 5.41 2.61 24.06
C PRO A 550 5.20 3.96 23.39
N LEU A 551 4.48 4.89 24.03
CA LEU A 551 4.24 6.23 23.49
C LEU A 551 5.53 7.03 23.43
N ALA A 552 6.25 7.10 24.55
CA ALA A 552 7.51 7.84 24.63
C ALA A 552 8.56 7.26 23.67
N PHE A 553 8.68 5.94 23.59
CA PHE A 553 9.61 5.27 22.69
C PHE A 553 9.27 5.51 21.21
N THR A 554 8.01 5.31 20.82
CA THR A 554 7.57 5.54 19.44
C THR A 554 7.79 7.00 19.04
N GLN A 555 7.45 7.95 19.90
CA GLN A 555 7.66 9.38 19.64
C GLN A 555 9.15 9.71 19.48
N ALA A 556 10.02 9.16 20.33
CA ALA A 556 11.47 9.37 20.27
C ALA A 556 12.07 8.89 18.93
N VAL A 557 11.63 7.73 18.44
CA VAL A 557 12.08 7.18 17.15
C VAL A 557 11.64 8.08 16.00
N ILE A 558 10.37 8.51 15.99
CA ILE A 558 9.83 9.39 14.94
C ILE A 558 10.55 10.74 14.94
N ASP A 559 10.77 11.33 16.09
CA ASP A 559 11.45 12.62 16.20
C ASP A 559 12.92 12.52 15.73
N GLN A 560 13.58 11.39 15.97
CA GLN A 560 14.92 11.14 15.47
C GLN A 560 14.92 10.95 13.95
N GLU A 561 13.98 10.21 13.42
CA GLU A 561 13.85 9.99 11.97
C GLU A 561 13.60 11.30 11.22
N ARG A 562 12.69 12.16 11.74
CA ARG A 562 12.44 13.50 11.19
C ARG A 562 13.69 14.36 11.12
N ARG A 563 14.58 14.27 12.13
CA ARG A 563 15.86 14.99 12.13
C ARG A 563 16.86 14.48 11.10
N VAL A 564 16.95 13.17 10.95
CA VAL A 564 17.85 12.56 9.96
C VAL A 564 17.43 12.89 8.53
N ARG A 565 16.14 13.18 8.31
CA ARG A 565 15.60 13.55 6.99
C ARG A 565 15.73 15.04 6.64
N GLN A 566 15.86 15.92 7.63
CA GLN A 566 16.13 17.36 7.46
C GLN A 566 17.57 17.61 7.04
#